data_ba8f53e35ec4452e788b3152c6e7d17b
#
_entry.id   ba8f53e35ec4452e788b3152c6e7d17b
#
_cell.length_a   1.000
_cell.length_b   1.000
_cell.length_c   1.000
_cell.angle_alpha   90.00
_cell.angle_beta   90.00
_cell.angle_gamma   90.00
#
_symmetry.space_group_name_H-M   'P 1'
#
loop_
_entity.id
_entity.type
_entity.pdbx_description
1 polymer ?
#
loop_
_entity_poly.entity_id
_entity_poly.type
_entity_poly.pdbx_seq_one_letter_code
_entity_poly.pdbx_strand_id
1 'polypeptide(L)'
;MNKSQAKKKVFDYFKENAIEYKFVNEELKLIDVDSLDTIYLCASIPEVIGGHIETCIRFREEHLYCQSYYCQPVVHNEEEAIRATRLINYLNRHLKYDCDKLYNHVYILDEDNGDIFNGCHIRYELLEMYFQESMNHILNFSVQQIADVCVPLIFYICGEWEYDFAIKAATEHEFMSK
;
A
#
# COMPACT_ATOMS: atom_id res chain seq x y z
N MET A 1 22.23 7.74 -2.91
CA MET A 1 21.89 8.93 -2.06
C MET A 1 21.70 8.52 -0.60
N ASN A 2 21.76 9.44 0.35
CA ASN A 2 21.43 9.21 1.75
C ASN A 2 19.99 9.61 2.09
N LYS A 3 19.53 9.33 3.32
CA LYS A 3 18.17 9.63 3.82
C LYS A 3 17.75 11.09 3.59
N SER A 4 18.59 12.05 3.96
CA SER A 4 18.29 13.49 3.84
C SER A 4 18.13 13.91 2.37
N GLN A 5 18.99 13.40 1.49
CA GLN A 5 18.90 13.64 0.05
C GLN A 5 17.65 13.00 -0.58
N ALA A 6 17.33 11.77 -0.16
CA ALA A 6 16.11 11.09 -0.60
C ALA A 6 14.86 11.85 -0.17
N LYS A 7 14.80 12.26 1.10
CA LYS A 7 13.70 13.06 1.65
C LYS A 7 13.50 14.35 0.85
N LYS A 8 14.59 15.12 0.67
CA LYS A 8 14.53 16.36 -0.12
C LYS A 8 14.02 16.10 -1.54
N LYS A 9 14.54 15.08 -2.24
CA LYS A 9 14.16 14.78 -3.61
C LYS A 9 12.69 14.39 -3.75
N VAL A 10 12.15 13.61 -2.79
CA VAL A 10 10.73 13.24 -2.76
C VAL A 10 9.85 14.47 -2.51
N PHE A 11 10.22 15.35 -1.59
CA PHE A 11 9.45 16.57 -1.33
C PHE A 11 9.50 17.57 -2.49
N ASP A 12 10.65 17.75 -3.13
CA ASP A 12 10.77 18.58 -4.33
C ASP A 12 9.82 18.04 -5.44
N TYR A 13 9.80 16.72 -5.63
CA TYR A 13 8.88 16.07 -6.57
C TYR A 13 7.40 16.30 -6.23
N PHE A 14 7.00 16.17 -4.96
CA PHE A 14 5.62 16.42 -4.53
C PHE A 14 5.23 17.87 -4.79
N LYS A 15 6.11 18.81 -4.50
CA LYS A 15 5.89 20.23 -4.76
C LYS A 15 5.74 20.53 -6.25
N GLU A 16 6.61 19.98 -7.08
CA GLU A 16 6.59 20.17 -8.54
C GLU A 16 5.33 19.58 -9.19
N ASN A 17 4.79 18.51 -8.64
CA ASN A 17 3.61 17.82 -9.16
C ASN A 17 2.32 18.14 -8.39
N ALA A 18 2.35 19.13 -7.49
CA ALA A 18 1.21 19.54 -6.66
C ALA A 18 0.56 18.39 -5.88
N ILE A 19 1.38 17.44 -5.39
CA ILE A 19 0.92 16.30 -4.60
C ILE A 19 0.80 16.74 -3.15
N GLU A 20 -0.42 16.62 -2.60
CA GLU A 20 -0.69 16.92 -1.20
C GLU A 20 -0.25 15.77 -0.31
N TYR A 21 0.41 16.09 0.81
CA TYR A 21 0.83 15.14 1.82
C TYR A 21 0.68 15.73 3.22
N LYS A 22 0.65 14.85 4.21
CA LYS A 22 0.50 15.24 5.62
C LYS A 22 1.56 14.55 6.46
N PHE A 23 2.04 15.24 7.47
CA PHE A 23 2.87 14.65 8.53
C PHE A 23 1.97 14.25 9.69
N VAL A 24 2.26 13.10 10.28
CA VAL A 24 1.63 12.65 11.51
C VAL A 24 2.68 12.22 12.53
N ASN A 25 2.38 12.40 13.81
CA ASN A 25 3.21 11.88 14.92
C ASN A 25 2.81 10.42 15.25
N GLU A 26 3.48 9.84 16.28
CA GLU A 26 3.17 8.49 16.78
C GLU A 26 1.72 8.33 17.28
N GLU A 27 1.04 9.42 17.63
CA GLU A 27 -0.38 9.43 18.02
C GLU A 27 -1.32 9.65 16.84
N LEU A 28 -0.83 9.55 15.60
CA LEU A 28 -1.56 9.81 14.35
C LEU A 28 -2.17 11.23 14.26
N LYS A 29 -1.67 12.15 15.06
CA LYS A 29 -2.07 13.56 14.98
C LYS A 29 -1.26 14.27 13.92
N LEU A 30 -1.96 15.00 13.06
CA LEU A 30 -1.33 15.86 12.06
C LEU A 30 -0.41 16.86 12.73
N ILE A 31 0.83 16.96 12.26
CA ILE A 31 1.80 17.94 12.71
C ILE A 31 2.48 18.58 11.51
N ASP A 32 2.81 19.85 11.68
CA ASP A 32 3.44 20.67 10.66
C ASP A 32 4.94 20.80 10.99
N VAL A 33 5.71 19.71 10.79
CA VAL A 33 7.15 19.71 11.11
C VAL A 33 7.96 18.94 10.08
N ASP A 34 8.87 19.62 9.43
CA ASP A 34 9.83 19.07 8.46
C ASP A 34 10.78 17.98 9.02
N SER A 35 10.85 17.83 10.34
CA SER A 35 11.76 16.89 11.01
C SER A 35 11.27 15.44 11.03
N LEU A 36 10.01 15.19 10.71
CA LEU A 36 9.45 13.85 10.74
C LEU A 36 9.82 13.03 9.51
N ASP A 37 10.01 11.76 9.75
CA ASP A 37 10.42 10.80 8.75
C ASP A 37 9.25 9.99 8.17
N THR A 38 8.02 10.39 8.48
CA THR A 38 6.81 9.70 8.02
C THR A 38 5.83 10.71 7.43
N ILE A 39 5.34 10.42 6.23
CA ILE A 39 4.33 11.21 5.54
C ILE A 39 3.17 10.33 5.08
N TYR A 40 2.00 10.92 4.98
CA TYR A 40 0.78 10.27 4.52
C TYR A 40 0.22 10.96 3.28
N LEU A 41 -0.24 10.13 2.36
CA LEU A 41 -0.94 10.50 1.14
C LEU A 41 -2.30 9.82 1.16
N CYS A 42 -3.28 10.38 0.48
CA CYS A 42 -4.61 9.80 0.35
C CYS A 42 -5.05 9.85 -1.11
N ALA A 43 -5.40 8.69 -1.65
CA ALA A 43 -5.96 8.56 -2.99
C ALA A 43 -7.46 8.24 -2.90
N SER A 44 -8.30 9.05 -3.55
CA SER A 44 -9.74 8.79 -3.64
C SER A 44 -9.99 7.70 -4.69
N ILE A 45 -10.54 6.57 -4.25
CA ILE A 45 -10.91 5.43 -5.08
C ILE A 45 -12.28 4.95 -4.61
N PRO A 46 -13.37 5.40 -5.25
CA PRO A 46 -14.73 5.12 -4.79
C PRO A 46 -15.10 3.63 -4.71
N GLU A 47 -14.40 2.80 -5.45
CA GLU A 47 -14.64 1.36 -5.58
C GLU A 47 -14.10 0.53 -4.41
N VAL A 48 -13.22 1.11 -3.57
CA VAL A 48 -12.68 0.41 -2.40
C VAL A 48 -13.49 0.70 -1.15
N ILE A 49 -13.32 -0.14 -0.13
CA ILE A 49 -13.94 0.08 1.18
C ILE A 49 -13.51 1.42 1.76
N GLY A 50 -14.49 2.23 2.18
CA GLY A 50 -14.23 3.58 2.68
C GLY A 50 -13.93 4.63 1.63
N GLY A 51 -13.87 4.27 0.33
CA GLY A 51 -13.77 5.21 -0.79
C GLY A 51 -12.39 5.83 -1.02
N HIS A 52 -11.37 5.40 -0.27
CA HIS A 52 -10.01 5.88 -0.47
C HIS A 52 -8.95 4.89 0.07
N ILE A 53 -7.74 5.04 -0.44
CA ILE A 53 -6.55 4.31 0.02
C ILE A 53 -5.58 5.33 0.60
N GLU A 54 -5.03 4.99 1.74
CA GLU A 54 -3.96 5.76 2.38
C GLU A 54 -2.60 5.13 2.05
N THR A 55 -1.61 5.97 1.78
CA THR A 55 -0.22 5.54 1.58
C THR A 55 0.68 6.23 2.59
N CYS A 56 1.33 5.42 3.41
CA CYS A 56 2.33 5.85 4.38
C CYS A 56 3.73 5.65 3.79
N ILE A 57 4.54 6.71 3.77
CA ILE A 57 5.95 6.65 3.35
C ILE A 57 6.81 6.97 4.55
N ARG A 58 7.69 6.04 4.93
CA ARG A 58 8.64 6.18 6.04
C ARG A 58 10.06 6.22 5.50
N PHE A 59 10.78 7.31 5.81
CA PHE A 59 12.20 7.47 5.49
C PHE A 59 13.04 6.78 6.56
N ARG A 60 13.52 5.56 6.27
CA ARG A 60 14.45 4.81 7.13
C ARG A 60 15.89 5.18 6.80
N GLU A 61 16.88 4.64 7.50
CA GLU A 61 18.31 5.01 7.29
C GLU A 61 18.80 4.68 5.89
N GLU A 62 18.39 3.53 5.31
CA GLU A 62 18.93 3.04 4.04
C GLU A 62 17.88 2.92 2.92
N HIS A 63 16.58 3.09 3.24
CA HIS A 63 15.49 2.87 2.30
C HIS A 63 14.23 3.66 2.66
N LEU A 64 13.37 3.84 1.66
CA LEU A 64 11.95 4.14 1.88
C LEU A 64 11.21 2.85 2.21
N TYR A 65 10.32 2.93 3.19
CA TYR A 65 9.30 1.92 3.41
C TYR A 65 7.94 2.52 3.10
N CYS A 66 7.25 1.92 2.14
CA CYS A 66 5.94 2.38 1.68
C CYS A 66 4.89 1.34 2.02
N GLN A 67 3.74 1.80 2.53
CA GLN A 67 2.60 0.96 2.86
C GLN A 67 1.35 1.63 2.29
N SER A 68 0.58 0.91 1.48
CA SER A 68 -0.76 1.33 1.03
C SER A 68 -1.80 0.44 1.67
N TYR A 69 -2.84 1.02 2.28
CA TYR A 69 -3.85 0.30 3.06
C TYR A 69 -5.23 0.95 2.94
N TYR A 70 -6.26 0.19 3.28
CA TYR A 70 -7.62 0.71 3.35
C TYR A 70 -7.76 1.66 4.53
N CYS A 71 -8.60 2.67 4.41
CA CYS A 71 -8.82 3.66 5.45
C CYS A 71 -9.56 3.12 6.69
N GLN A 72 -9.96 1.87 6.68
CA GLN A 72 -10.66 1.20 7.77
C GLN A 72 -10.11 -0.22 7.94
N PRO A 73 -10.04 -0.72 9.20
CA PRO A 73 -9.74 -2.12 9.45
C PRO A 73 -10.70 -3.04 8.69
N VAL A 74 -10.16 -4.13 8.17
CA VAL A 74 -10.91 -5.11 7.36
C VAL A 74 -11.20 -6.38 8.15
N VAL A 75 -10.39 -6.65 9.18
CA VAL A 75 -10.46 -7.86 10.00
C VAL A 75 -10.88 -7.48 11.41
N HIS A 76 -11.96 -8.11 11.91
CA HIS A 76 -12.57 -7.75 13.19
C HIS A 76 -12.60 -8.92 14.20
N ASN A 77 -12.26 -10.13 13.76
CA ASN A 77 -12.28 -11.33 14.60
C ASN A 77 -11.32 -12.40 14.08
N GLU A 78 -11.11 -13.45 14.88
CA GLU A 78 -10.17 -14.54 14.58
C GLU A 78 -10.53 -15.32 13.30
N GLU A 79 -11.81 -15.56 13.03
CA GLU A 79 -12.24 -16.27 11.82
C GLU A 79 -11.92 -15.47 10.56
N GLU A 80 -12.15 -14.18 10.57
CA GLU A 80 -11.76 -13.25 9.51
C GLU A 80 -10.24 -13.17 9.35
N ALA A 81 -9.47 -13.16 10.44
CA ALA A 81 -8.01 -13.18 10.41
C ALA A 81 -7.47 -14.45 9.72
N ILE A 82 -8.04 -15.62 10.01
CA ILE A 82 -7.68 -16.88 9.36
C ILE A 82 -7.95 -16.82 7.85
N ARG A 83 -9.12 -16.33 7.44
CA ARG A 83 -9.47 -16.16 6.02
C ARG A 83 -8.53 -15.15 5.35
N ALA A 84 -8.31 -13.99 5.96
CA ALA A 84 -7.39 -12.97 5.45
C ALA A 84 -5.99 -13.54 5.24
N THR A 85 -5.42 -14.20 6.24
CA THR A 85 -4.09 -14.81 6.18
C THR A 85 -3.99 -15.83 5.05
N ARG A 86 -5.02 -16.67 4.85
CA ARG A 86 -5.04 -17.67 3.79
C ARG A 86 -4.99 -17.05 2.40
N LEU A 87 -5.79 -16.01 2.15
CA LEU A 87 -5.81 -15.32 0.86
C LEU A 87 -4.53 -14.51 0.64
N ILE A 88 -4.06 -13.77 1.64
CA ILE A 88 -2.81 -13.01 1.60
C ILE A 88 -1.61 -13.90 1.25
N ASN A 89 -1.51 -15.08 1.87
CA ASN A 89 -0.45 -16.05 1.55
C ASN A 89 -0.50 -16.51 0.09
N TYR A 90 -1.71 -16.68 -0.44
CA TYR A 90 -1.88 -17.00 -1.87
C TYR A 90 -1.44 -15.83 -2.76
N LEU A 91 -1.90 -14.62 -2.48
CA LEU A 91 -1.54 -13.40 -3.22
C LEU A 91 -0.02 -13.19 -3.25
N ASN A 92 0.63 -13.26 -2.10
CA ASN A 92 2.09 -13.09 -1.98
C ASN A 92 2.89 -14.14 -2.76
N ARG A 93 2.32 -15.33 -2.98
CA ARG A 93 3.00 -16.40 -3.72
C ARG A 93 2.74 -16.33 -5.23
N HIS A 94 1.56 -15.93 -5.65
CA HIS A 94 1.08 -16.13 -7.02
C HIS A 94 0.80 -14.83 -7.77
N LEU A 95 0.42 -13.76 -7.08
CA LEU A 95 0.17 -12.48 -7.71
C LEU A 95 1.51 -11.76 -7.91
N LYS A 96 1.96 -11.69 -9.16
CA LYS A 96 3.19 -11.00 -9.53
C LYS A 96 2.89 -9.98 -10.61
N TYR A 97 3.32 -8.77 -10.37
CA TYR A 97 3.21 -7.67 -11.32
C TYR A 97 4.54 -7.49 -12.07
N ASP A 98 4.51 -6.97 -13.28
CA ASP A 98 5.73 -6.73 -14.07
C ASP A 98 6.72 -5.78 -13.39
N CYS A 99 6.24 -4.89 -12.53
CA CYS A 99 7.05 -3.99 -11.73
C CYS A 99 7.80 -4.67 -10.57
N ASP A 100 7.42 -5.89 -10.18
CA ASP A 100 8.03 -6.64 -9.06
C ASP A 100 9.50 -7.02 -9.31
N LYS A 101 9.99 -6.82 -10.52
CA LYS A 101 11.42 -7.00 -10.83
C LYS A 101 12.34 -6.01 -10.09
N LEU A 102 11.81 -4.81 -9.78
CA LEU A 102 12.54 -3.76 -9.06
C LEU A 102 12.06 -3.61 -7.61
N TYR A 103 10.77 -3.86 -7.37
CA TYR A 103 10.12 -3.60 -6.09
C TYR A 103 9.37 -4.85 -5.63
N ASN A 104 9.77 -5.38 -4.49
CA ASN A 104 9.12 -6.55 -3.91
C ASN A 104 7.96 -6.10 -3.03
N HIS A 105 6.74 -6.34 -3.48
CA HIS A 105 5.52 -6.09 -2.74
C HIS A 105 5.11 -7.29 -1.90
N VAL A 106 4.60 -7.00 -0.72
CA VAL A 106 4.08 -8.02 0.20
C VAL A 106 2.77 -7.51 0.82
N TYR A 107 1.70 -8.29 0.69
CA TYR A 107 0.48 -8.09 1.46
C TYR A 107 0.70 -8.58 2.89
N ILE A 108 0.29 -7.80 3.85
CA ILE A 108 0.48 -8.05 5.28
C ILE A 108 -0.84 -7.77 5.99
N LEU A 109 -1.21 -8.67 6.91
CA LEU A 109 -2.24 -8.43 7.91
C LEU A 109 -1.54 -7.95 9.18
N ASP A 110 -1.95 -6.78 9.68
CA ASP A 110 -1.63 -6.32 11.02
C ASP A 110 -2.71 -6.85 11.97
N GLU A 111 -2.38 -7.90 12.72
CA GLU A 111 -3.33 -8.56 13.60
C GLU A 111 -3.73 -7.72 14.83
N ASP A 112 -2.91 -6.71 15.18
CA ASP A 112 -3.19 -5.86 16.35
C ASP A 112 -4.36 -4.91 16.09
N ASN A 113 -4.52 -4.45 14.85
CA ASN A 113 -5.56 -3.47 14.48
C ASN A 113 -6.49 -3.94 13.36
N GLY A 114 -6.24 -5.11 12.75
CA GLY A 114 -7.05 -5.65 11.66
C GLY A 114 -6.84 -5.01 10.31
N ASP A 115 -5.79 -4.22 10.14
CA ASP A 115 -5.44 -3.58 8.89
C ASP A 115 -4.78 -4.56 7.91
N ILE A 116 -5.14 -4.43 6.64
CA ILE A 116 -4.45 -5.12 5.56
C ILE A 116 -3.78 -4.07 4.68
N PHE A 117 -2.49 -4.24 4.43
CA PHE A 117 -1.72 -3.34 3.61
C PHE A 117 -0.82 -4.07 2.62
N ASN A 118 -0.50 -3.36 1.55
CA ASN A 118 0.54 -3.73 0.61
C ASN A 118 1.79 -2.91 0.92
N GLY A 119 2.90 -3.57 1.23
CA GLY A 119 4.13 -2.92 1.63
C GLY A 119 5.31 -3.21 0.71
N CYS A 120 6.16 -2.22 0.48
CA CYS A 120 7.42 -2.41 -0.23
C CYS A 120 8.57 -1.58 0.37
N HIS A 121 9.79 -2.04 0.12
CA HIS A 121 11.02 -1.35 0.48
C HIS A 121 11.74 -0.89 -0.78
N ILE A 122 12.12 0.38 -0.84
CA ILE A 122 12.89 0.96 -1.95
C ILE A 122 14.21 1.49 -1.41
N ARG A 123 15.30 0.79 -1.71
CA ARG A 123 16.65 1.24 -1.31
C ARG A 123 16.99 2.56 -1.98
N TYR A 124 17.74 3.40 -1.30
CA TYR A 124 18.09 4.73 -1.82
C TYR A 124 18.93 4.69 -3.09
N GLU A 125 19.70 3.62 -3.32
CA GLU A 125 20.41 3.43 -4.60
C GLU A 125 19.44 3.23 -5.76
N LEU A 126 18.36 2.44 -5.57
CA LEU A 126 17.32 2.25 -6.58
C LEU A 126 16.53 3.54 -6.80
N LEU A 127 16.16 4.22 -5.71
CA LEU A 127 15.48 5.52 -5.78
C LEU A 127 16.32 6.57 -6.54
N GLU A 128 17.65 6.53 -6.43
CA GLU A 128 18.55 7.42 -7.15
C GLU A 128 18.59 7.13 -8.65
N MET A 129 18.70 5.85 -9.02
CA MET A 129 18.82 5.41 -10.41
C MET A 129 17.49 5.47 -11.17
N TYR A 130 16.37 5.15 -10.50
CA TYR A 130 15.04 4.97 -11.10
C TYR A 130 14.00 5.83 -10.38
N PHE A 131 14.27 7.13 -10.25
CA PHE A 131 13.45 7.99 -9.38
C PHE A 131 12.01 8.11 -9.86
N GLN A 132 11.79 8.35 -11.16
CA GLN A 132 10.44 8.52 -11.71
C GLN A 132 9.63 7.24 -11.62
N GLU A 133 10.25 6.10 -11.93
CA GLU A 133 9.65 4.78 -11.82
C GLU A 133 9.31 4.47 -10.36
N SER A 134 10.21 4.80 -9.41
CA SER A 134 9.98 4.62 -7.97
C SER A 134 8.81 5.47 -7.48
N MET A 135 8.72 6.73 -7.90
CA MET A 135 7.61 7.61 -7.52
C MET A 135 6.29 7.15 -8.13
N ASN A 136 6.28 6.76 -9.40
CA ASN A 136 5.11 6.18 -10.03
C ASN A 136 4.67 4.88 -9.33
N HIS A 137 5.64 4.07 -8.92
CA HIS A 137 5.39 2.85 -8.18
C HIS A 137 4.69 3.12 -6.84
N ILE A 138 5.20 4.07 -6.04
CA ILE A 138 4.63 4.47 -4.75
C ILE A 138 3.22 5.07 -4.92
N LEU A 139 3.04 5.96 -5.88
CA LEU A 139 1.83 6.78 -5.97
C LEU A 139 0.70 6.09 -6.75
N ASN A 140 1.02 5.23 -7.69
CA ASN A 140 0.04 4.60 -8.56
C ASN A 140 -0.02 3.08 -8.38
N PHE A 141 1.10 2.36 -8.57
CA PHE A 141 1.08 0.90 -8.55
C PHE A 141 0.73 0.31 -7.18
N SER A 142 1.32 0.82 -6.08
CA SER A 142 1.00 0.33 -4.74
C SER A 142 -0.47 0.53 -4.39
N VAL A 143 -1.03 1.67 -4.80
CA VAL A 143 -2.43 2.02 -4.60
C VAL A 143 -3.32 1.11 -5.46
N GLN A 144 -2.97 0.93 -6.75
CA GLN A 144 -3.73 0.08 -7.65
C GLN A 144 -3.73 -1.38 -7.21
N GLN A 145 -2.59 -1.90 -6.77
CA GLN A 145 -2.49 -3.29 -6.31
C GLN A 145 -3.42 -3.61 -5.15
N ILE A 146 -3.55 -2.71 -4.17
CA ILE A 146 -4.46 -2.93 -3.04
C ILE A 146 -5.92 -2.68 -3.45
N ALA A 147 -6.17 -1.78 -4.40
CA ALA A 147 -7.50 -1.55 -4.96
C ALA A 147 -8.00 -2.77 -5.75
N ASP A 148 -7.16 -3.37 -6.58
CA ASP A 148 -7.52 -4.52 -7.43
C ASP A 148 -7.97 -5.74 -6.63
N VAL A 149 -7.40 -5.96 -5.46
CA VAL A 149 -7.74 -7.10 -4.59
C VAL A 149 -8.81 -6.76 -3.55
N CYS A 150 -9.29 -5.52 -3.47
CA CYS A 150 -10.24 -5.08 -2.44
C CYS A 150 -11.51 -5.93 -2.40
N VAL A 151 -12.20 -6.05 -3.52
CA VAL A 151 -13.47 -6.78 -3.60
C VAL A 151 -13.29 -8.26 -3.25
N PRO A 152 -12.40 -9.03 -3.92
CA PRO A 152 -12.22 -10.43 -3.60
C PRO A 152 -11.73 -10.67 -2.17
N LEU A 153 -10.89 -9.78 -1.65
CA LEU A 153 -10.38 -9.87 -0.28
C LEU A 153 -11.50 -9.72 0.74
N ILE A 154 -12.28 -8.65 0.64
CA ILE A 154 -13.34 -8.32 1.61
C ILE A 154 -14.46 -9.35 1.58
N PHE A 155 -14.98 -9.71 0.41
CA PHE A 155 -16.07 -10.68 0.31
C PHE A 155 -15.67 -12.07 0.79
N TYR A 156 -14.39 -12.46 0.61
CA TYR A 156 -13.89 -13.70 1.17
C TYR A 156 -13.72 -13.63 2.70
N ILE A 157 -13.17 -12.53 3.23
CA ILE A 157 -12.99 -12.33 4.67
C ILE A 157 -14.34 -12.36 5.39
N CYS A 158 -15.34 -11.66 4.87
CA CYS A 158 -16.70 -11.67 5.42
C CYS A 158 -17.46 -12.99 5.23
N GLY A 159 -16.91 -13.96 4.49
CA GLY A 159 -17.54 -15.26 4.25
C GLY A 159 -18.60 -15.29 3.18
N GLU A 160 -18.75 -14.22 2.40
CA GLU A 160 -19.68 -14.12 1.28
C GLU A 160 -19.22 -14.91 0.06
N TRP A 161 -17.91 -15.04 -0.13
CA TRP A 161 -17.30 -15.77 -1.24
C TRP A 161 -16.51 -16.99 -0.75
N GLU A 162 -16.54 -18.06 -1.58
CA GLU A 162 -15.69 -19.20 -1.41
C GLU A 162 -14.24 -18.89 -1.83
N TYR A 163 -13.29 -19.61 -1.23
CA TYR A 163 -11.86 -19.37 -1.44
C TYR A 163 -11.43 -19.42 -2.91
N ASP A 164 -11.86 -20.46 -3.64
CA ASP A 164 -11.46 -20.64 -5.03
C ASP A 164 -12.00 -19.53 -5.94
N PHE A 165 -13.20 -19.02 -5.63
CA PHE A 165 -13.80 -17.91 -6.35
C PHE A 165 -13.05 -16.60 -6.06
N ALA A 166 -12.71 -16.35 -4.81
CA ALA A 166 -11.94 -15.16 -4.41
C ALA A 166 -10.54 -15.14 -5.07
N ILE A 167 -9.85 -16.29 -5.11
CA ILE A 167 -8.57 -16.42 -5.82
C ILE A 167 -8.73 -16.06 -7.30
N LYS A 168 -9.70 -16.67 -7.96
CA LYS A 168 -9.95 -16.43 -9.38
C LYS A 168 -10.21 -14.95 -9.65
N ALA A 169 -11.08 -14.33 -8.85
CA ALA A 169 -11.41 -12.92 -8.96
C ALA A 169 -10.17 -12.01 -8.75
N ALA A 170 -9.34 -12.32 -7.76
CA ALA A 170 -8.14 -11.54 -7.47
C ALA A 170 -7.04 -11.65 -8.54
N THR A 171 -6.99 -12.78 -9.28
CA THR A 171 -5.94 -13.03 -10.27
C THR A 171 -6.33 -12.69 -11.71
N GLU A 172 -7.62 -12.76 -12.04
CA GLU A 172 -8.10 -12.52 -13.40
C GLU A 172 -8.54 -11.08 -13.66
N HIS A 173 -8.53 -10.20 -12.63
CA HIS A 173 -8.94 -8.77 -12.70
C HIS A 173 -10.30 -8.54 -13.40
N GLU A 174 -11.18 -9.57 -13.43
CA GLU A 174 -12.44 -9.53 -14.17
C GLU A 174 -13.47 -8.51 -13.62
N PHE A 175 -13.26 -8.00 -12.39
CA PHE A 175 -14.24 -7.16 -11.71
C PHE A 175 -14.03 -5.65 -11.87
N MET A 176 -12.88 -5.20 -12.41
CA MET A 176 -12.56 -3.78 -12.58
C MET A 176 -12.78 -3.25 -14.00
N SER A 177 -13.27 -4.08 -14.93
CA SER A 177 -13.39 -3.74 -16.36
C SER A 177 -14.84 -3.60 -16.88
N LYS A 178 -15.81 -3.29 -15.99
CA LYS A 178 -17.19 -3.05 -16.46
C LYS A 178 -17.72 -1.71 -15.99
#